data_a9f2ccbf4f1ef9eae175e47b0af8cabc
#
_entry.id   a9f2ccbf4f1ef9eae175e47b0af8cabc
#
_cell.length_a   1.000
_cell.length_b   1.000
_cell.length_c   1.000
_cell.angle_alpha   90.00
_cell.angle_beta   90.00
_cell.angle_gamma   90.00
#
_symmetry.space_group_name_H-M   'P 1'
#
loop_
_entity.id
_entity.type
_entity.pdbx_description
1 polymer ?
#
loop_
_entity_poly.entity_id
_entity_poly.type
_entity_poly.pdbx_seq_one_letter_code
_entity_poly.pdbx_strand_id
1 'polypeptide(L)'
;MVAGMRSYLAAAGVDVAEESATGRLVLSSDRDHLIDGCRFDLEGMMRSLEEALKEALHAGFAGLWATGDMTWEVGPDKDFSTLLEYEWRLEEFIRENPQMGGVCQYHIETMPRKFLRQGVVSHPSIFMNQTLSMINPVYRYSDSFASAQSGAPELDSFINRILERQSMAEPQNLT
;
A
#
# COMPACT_ATOMS: atom_id res chain seq x y z
N MET A 1 7.65 9.27 10.80
CA MET A 1 7.05 9.04 9.45
C MET A 1 6.28 10.25 8.93
N VAL A 2 5.20 10.73 9.56
CA VAL A 2 4.38 11.88 9.10
C VAL A 2 5.18 13.16 8.83
N ALA A 3 6.15 13.52 9.70
CA ALA A 3 6.99 14.69 9.49
C ALA A 3 7.86 14.59 8.21
N GLY A 4 8.41 13.43 7.94
CA GLY A 4 9.17 13.18 6.71
C GLY A 4 8.29 13.27 5.47
N MET A 5 7.07 12.72 5.50
CA MET A 5 6.11 12.80 4.41
C MET A 5 5.72 14.27 4.13
N ARG A 6 5.45 15.06 5.18
CA ARG A 6 5.18 16.50 5.02
C ARG A 6 6.32 17.23 4.32
N SER A 7 7.56 16.99 4.74
CA SER A 7 8.73 17.61 4.13
C SER A 7 8.92 17.18 2.68
N TYR A 8 8.69 15.91 2.37
CA TYR A 8 8.78 15.38 1.00
C TYR A 8 7.73 16.02 0.08
N LEU A 9 6.47 16.07 0.51
CA LEU A 9 5.39 16.68 -0.26
C LEU A 9 5.63 18.17 -0.49
N ALA A 10 6.10 18.89 0.54
CA ALA A 10 6.46 20.29 0.41
C ALA A 10 7.61 20.52 -0.57
N ALA A 11 8.65 19.66 -0.54
CA ALA A 11 9.74 19.70 -1.51
C ALA A 11 9.29 19.38 -2.95
N ALA A 12 8.22 18.58 -3.10
CA ALA A 12 7.59 18.30 -4.38
C ALA A 12 6.62 19.40 -4.86
N GLY A 13 6.52 20.52 -4.11
CA GLY A 13 5.69 21.68 -4.48
C GLY A 13 4.24 21.61 -4.02
N VAL A 14 3.90 20.68 -3.11
CA VAL A 14 2.56 20.61 -2.51
C VAL A 14 2.46 21.58 -1.34
N ASP A 15 1.46 22.45 -1.33
CA ASP A 15 1.13 23.23 -0.14
C ASP A 15 0.42 22.36 0.90
N VAL A 16 1.22 21.67 1.70
CA VAL A 16 0.74 20.72 2.69
C VAL A 16 -0.19 21.38 3.72
N ALA A 17 0.02 22.67 4.03
CA ALA A 17 -0.81 23.39 4.99
C ALA A 17 -2.20 23.66 4.42
N GLU A 18 -2.28 24.17 3.20
CA GLU A 18 -3.55 24.43 2.50
C GLU A 18 -4.31 23.14 2.22
N GLU A 19 -3.62 22.12 1.67
CA GLU A 19 -4.25 20.83 1.33
C GLU A 19 -4.81 20.13 2.57
N SER A 20 -4.09 20.21 3.71
CA SER A 20 -4.59 19.66 4.98
C SER A 20 -5.75 20.50 5.56
N ALA A 21 -5.69 21.83 5.46
CA ALA A 21 -6.75 22.71 5.97
C ALA A 21 -8.06 22.55 5.18
N THR A 22 -7.98 22.25 3.89
CA THR A 22 -9.14 22.02 3.01
C THR A 22 -9.63 20.56 3.02
N GLY A 23 -8.97 19.66 3.75
CA GLY A 23 -9.31 18.23 3.81
C GLY A 23 -8.92 17.44 2.56
N ARG A 24 -8.22 18.05 1.58
CA ARG A 24 -7.72 17.34 0.40
C ARG A 24 -6.55 16.41 0.70
N LEU A 25 -5.83 16.66 1.79
CA LEU A 25 -4.74 15.82 2.25
C LEU A 25 -4.93 15.46 3.73
N VAL A 26 -5.04 14.18 4.00
CA VAL A 26 -5.04 13.63 5.37
C VAL A 26 -3.76 12.83 5.57
N LEU A 27 -2.98 13.17 6.59
CA LEU A 27 -1.78 12.43 6.97
C LEU A 27 -2.01 11.77 8.33
N SER A 28 -2.15 10.47 8.31
CA SER A 28 -2.42 9.61 9.47
C SER A 28 -1.14 8.96 9.99
N SER A 29 -1.12 8.59 11.26
CA SER A 29 -0.03 7.90 11.92
C SER A 29 -0.34 6.40 12.04
N ASP A 30 0.71 5.58 11.94
CA ASP A 30 0.65 4.12 12.17
C ASP A 30 0.15 3.72 13.57
N ARG A 31 0.30 4.60 14.56
CA ARG A 31 -0.07 4.29 15.95
C ARG A 31 -1.58 4.09 16.16
N ASP A 32 -2.39 4.72 15.33
CA ASP A 32 -3.84 4.70 15.45
C ASP A 32 -4.46 3.38 14.92
N HIS A 33 -3.63 2.52 14.31
CA HIS A 33 -4.04 1.26 13.68
C HIS A 33 -3.57 0.01 14.43
N LEU A 34 -3.05 0.17 15.66
CA LEU A 34 -2.57 -0.93 16.48
C LEU A 34 -3.41 -1.11 17.73
N ILE A 35 -3.88 -2.33 17.99
CA ILE A 35 -4.47 -2.74 19.24
C ILE A 35 -3.35 -2.87 20.28
N ASP A 36 -3.49 -2.16 21.41
CA ASP A 36 -2.52 -2.16 22.52
C ASP A 36 -1.09 -1.79 22.07
N GLY A 37 -0.95 -1.06 20.95
CA GLY A 37 0.34 -0.61 20.43
C GLY A 37 1.23 -1.71 19.83
N CYS A 38 0.71 -2.93 19.66
CA CYS A 38 1.53 -4.06 19.18
C CYS A 38 0.89 -4.90 18.07
N ARG A 39 -0.43 -4.99 17.99
CA ARG A 39 -1.12 -5.84 17.02
C ARG A 39 -1.98 -5.01 16.07
N PHE A 40 -1.90 -5.32 14.77
CA PHE A 40 -2.70 -4.67 13.75
C PHE A 40 -4.21 -4.89 13.95
N ASP A 41 -4.98 -3.80 13.96
CA ASP A 41 -6.44 -3.81 14.02
C ASP A 41 -7.04 -3.79 12.61
N LEU A 42 -7.15 -4.97 12.01
CA LEU A 42 -7.73 -5.15 10.68
C LEU A 42 -9.13 -4.55 10.57
N GLU A 43 -10.00 -4.85 11.54
CA GLU A 43 -11.39 -4.37 11.53
C GLU A 43 -11.46 -2.86 11.72
N GLY A 44 -10.62 -2.33 12.61
CA GLY A 44 -10.50 -0.89 12.81
C GLY A 44 -10.00 -0.17 11.57
N MET A 45 -9.01 -0.73 10.88
CA MET A 45 -8.48 -0.16 9.64
C MET A 45 -9.54 -0.14 8.53
N MET A 46 -10.23 -1.24 8.28
CA MET A 46 -11.28 -1.29 7.26
C MET A 46 -12.39 -0.29 7.54
N ARG A 47 -12.79 -0.18 8.81
CA ARG A 47 -13.78 0.81 9.27
C ARG A 47 -13.30 2.25 9.06
N SER A 48 -12.05 2.54 9.37
CA SER A 48 -11.46 3.88 9.14
C SER A 48 -11.41 4.27 7.67
N LEU A 49 -11.12 3.34 6.77
CA LEU A 49 -11.16 3.57 5.32
C LEU A 49 -12.59 3.84 4.82
N GLU A 50 -13.57 3.07 5.31
CA GLU A 50 -14.97 3.27 4.99
C GLU A 50 -15.48 4.65 5.46
N GLU A 51 -15.15 5.03 6.69
CA GLU A 51 -15.48 6.34 7.26
C GLU A 51 -14.83 7.47 6.49
N ALA A 52 -13.53 7.35 6.18
CA ALA A 52 -12.80 8.36 5.40
C ALA A 52 -13.38 8.54 3.98
N LEU A 53 -13.78 7.46 3.31
CA LEU A 53 -14.47 7.55 2.03
C LEU A 53 -15.82 8.28 2.15
N LYS A 54 -16.63 7.93 3.16
CA LYS A 54 -17.92 8.59 3.42
C LYS A 54 -17.75 10.08 3.70
N GLU A 55 -16.76 10.44 4.52
CA GLU A 55 -16.44 11.84 4.82
C GLU A 55 -16.00 12.60 3.58
N ALA A 56 -15.12 12.02 2.75
CA ALA A 56 -14.68 12.64 1.50
C ALA A 56 -15.86 12.92 0.55
N LEU A 57 -16.73 11.94 0.35
CA LEU A 57 -17.92 12.08 -0.51
C LEU A 57 -18.90 13.11 0.06
N HIS A 58 -19.11 13.12 1.38
CA HIS A 58 -19.97 14.13 2.04
C HIS A 58 -19.41 15.55 1.94
N ALA A 59 -18.09 15.69 1.98
CA ALA A 59 -17.40 16.97 1.78
C ALA A 59 -17.41 17.44 0.31
N GLY A 60 -17.98 16.65 -0.62
CA GLY A 60 -18.11 16.99 -2.04
C GLY A 60 -16.91 16.59 -2.90
N PHE A 61 -15.97 15.79 -2.38
CA PHE A 61 -14.91 15.22 -3.21
C PHE A 61 -15.45 14.09 -4.10
N ALA A 62 -14.79 13.84 -5.22
CA ALA A 62 -15.18 12.79 -6.16
C ALA A 62 -14.86 11.37 -5.64
N GLY A 63 -14.04 11.27 -4.61
CA GLY A 63 -13.61 10.01 -4.01
C GLY A 63 -12.42 10.18 -3.08
N LEU A 64 -11.84 9.05 -2.68
CA LEU A 64 -10.68 8.97 -1.80
C LEU A 64 -9.55 8.18 -2.50
N TRP A 65 -8.34 8.71 -2.44
CA TRP A 65 -7.14 7.99 -2.84
C TRP A 65 -6.24 7.79 -1.62
N ALA A 66 -6.05 6.53 -1.22
CA ALA A 66 -5.25 6.17 -0.06
C ALA A 66 -3.89 5.61 -0.44
N THR A 67 -2.88 5.86 0.39
CA THR A 67 -1.59 5.19 0.27
C THR A 67 -1.09 4.79 1.65
N GLY A 68 -0.60 3.56 1.78
CA GLY A 68 -0.07 3.00 3.00
C GLY A 68 1.30 2.39 2.80
N ASP A 69 2.20 2.60 3.79
CA ASP A 69 3.46 1.88 3.89
C ASP A 69 3.21 0.58 4.65
N MET A 70 3.29 -0.57 3.97
CA MET A 70 2.97 -1.88 4.54
C MET A 70 3.99 -2.38 5.57
N THR A 71 5.06 -1.62 5.84
CA THR A 71 6.04 -1.98 6.87
C THR A 71 5.53 -1.77 8.30
N TRP A 72 4.53 -0.93 8.51
CA TRP A 72 3.97 -0.65 9.83
C TRP A 72 3.11 -1.80 10.41
N GLU A 73 2.52 -2.62 9.54
CA GLU A 73 1.75 -3.82 9.95
C GLU A 73 2.61 -4.85 10.70
N VAL A 74 3.92 -4.68 10.58
CA VAL A 74 4.87 -5.58 11.21
C VAL A 74 4.87 -5.44 12.73
N GLY A 75 4.53 -4.27 13.27
CA GLY A 75 4.60 -4.01 14.68
C GLY A 75 5.98 -4.37 15.30
N PRO A 76 6.17 -4.24 16.59
CA PRO A 76 7.40 -4.68 17.25
C PRO A 76 7.63 -6.20 17.15
N ASP A 77 6.57 -6.99 17.06
CA ASP A 77 6.64 -8.46 16.97
C ASP A 77 6.80 -8.98 15.53
N LYS A 78 6.80 -8.09 14.53
CA LYS A 78 6.92 -8.42 13.10
C LYS A 78 5.95 -9.54 12.66
N ASP A 79 4.73 -9.48 13.12
CA ASP A 79 3.68 -10.42 12.75
C ASP A 79 2.93 -9.91 11.51
N PHE A 80 3.17 -10.55 10.37
CA PHE A 80 2.49 -10.27 9.11
C PHE A 80 1.32 -11.22 8.84
N SER A 81 0.85 -11.95 9.83
CA SER A 81 -0.16 -13.00 9.62
C SER A 81 -1.46 -12.48 9.02
N THR A 82 -1.80 -11.23 9.33
CA THR A 82 -3.02 -10.55 8.87
C THR A 82 -2.84 -9.75 7.58
N LEU A 83 -1.60 -9.53 7.10
CA LEU A 83 -1.33 -8.71 5.92
C LEU A 83 -2.12 -9.17 4.70
N LEU A 84 -2.09 -10.46 4.42
CA LEU A 84 -2.74 -11.01 3.24
C LEU A 84 -4.27 -10.91 3.32
N GLU A 85 -4.83 -11.13 4.51
CA GLU A 85 -6.26 -10.95 4.75
C GLU A 85 -6.66 -9.48 4.57
N TYR A 86 -5.84 -8.55 5.07
CA TYR A 86 -6.05 -7.11 4.88
C TYR A 86 -6.06 -6.73 3.40
N GLU A 87 -5.06 -7.18 2.64
CA GLU A 87 -4.95 -6.87 1.21
C GLU A 87 -6.16 -7.38 0.41
N TRP A 88 -6.70 -8.53 0.75
CA TRP A 88 -7.90 -9.04 0.09
C TRP A 88 -9.16 -8.25 0.43
N ARG A 89 -9.33 -7.94 1.69
CA ARG A 89 -10.46 -7.12 2.14
C ARG A 89 -10.41 -5.72 1.56
N LEU A 90 -9.20 -5.17 1.45
CA LEU A 90 -8.99 -3.87 0.81
C LEU A 90 -9.31 -3.92 -0.69
N GLU A 91 -8.88 -4.96 -1.39
CA GLU A 91 -9.20 -5.13 -2.80
C GLU A 91 -10.72 -5.30 -3.03
N GLU A 92 -11.39 -6.10 -2.21
CA GLU A 92 -12.84 -6.26 -2.27
C GLU A 92 -13.56 -4.94 -2.01
N PHE A 93 -13.12 -4.19 -0.99
CA PHE A 93 -13.65 -2.88 -0.66
C PHE A 93 -13.47 -1.88 -1.82
N ILE A 94 -12.29 -1.81 -2.44
CA ILE A 94 -12.04 -0.92 -3.59
C ILE A 94 -12.90 -1.33 -4.79
N ARG A 95 -13.08 -2.60 -5.04
CA ARG A 95 -13.92 -3.10 -6.14
C ARG A 95 -15.40 -2.75 -5.95
N GLU A 96 -15.89 -2.78 -4.72
CA GLU A 96 -17.27 -2.42 -4.38
C GLU A 96 -17.51 -0.90 -4.34
N ASN A 97 -16.43 -0.13 -4.15
CA ASN A 97 -16.47 1.32 -4.04
C ASN A 97 -15.59 1.98 -5.13
N PRO A 98 -16.09 2.18 -6.35
CA PRO A 98 -15.31 2.71 -7.47
C PRO A 98 -14.80 4.14 -7.26
N GLN A 99 -15.24 4.85 -6.22
CA GLN A 99 -14.72 6.13 -5.78
C GLN A 99 -13.48 6.00 -4.88
N MET A 100 -13.12 4.76 -4.49
CA MET A 100 -11.92 4.47 -3.71
C MET A 100 -10.81 3.95 -4.63
N GLY A 101 -9.61 4.48 -4.44
CA GLY A 101 -8.39 3.96 -5.05
C GLY A 101 -7.24 3.98 -4.06
N GLY A 102 -6.16 3.28 -4.38
CA GLY A 102 -5.02 3.29 -3.47
C GLY A 102 -3.75 2.62 -4.00
N VAL A 103 -2.69 2.80 -3.23
CA VAL A 103 -1.37 2.20 -3.48
C VAL A 103 -0.80 1.67 -2.17
N CYS A 104 -0.55 0.37 -2.10
CA CYS A 104 0.18 -0.26 -1.01
C CYS A 104 1.68 -0.24 -1.31
N GLN A 105 2.47 0.33 -0.40
CA GLN A 105 3.92 0.49 -0.58
C GLN A 105 4.66 -0.64 0.15
N TYR A 106 5.45 -1.40 -0.59
CA TYR A 106 6.24 -2.52 -0.08
C TYR A 106 7.73 -2.21 -0.12
N HIS A 107 8.36 -2.21 1.05
CA HIS A 107 9.79 -1.92 1.18
C HIS A 107 10.62 -3.21 0.95
N ILE A 108 11.18 -3.35 -0.22
CA ILE A 108 11.87 -4.57 -0.65
C ILE A 108 13.13 -4.91 0.15
N GLU A 109 13.78 -3.90 0.75
CA GLU A 109 14.99 -4.07 1.55
C GLU A 109 14.70 -4.51 2.99
N THR A 110 13.51 -4.17 3.50
CA THR A 110 13.15 -4.40 4.90
C THR A 110 12.12 -5.50 5.10
N MET A 111 11.29 -5.77 4.08
CA MET A 111 10.25 -6.80 4.17
C MET A 111 10.78 -8.20 3.78
N PRO A 112 10.45 -9.24 4.56
CA PRO A 112 10.78 -10.61 4.19
C PRO A 112 10.14 -11.03 2.86
N ARG A 113 10.86 -11.80 2.04
CA ARG A 113 10.42 -12.27 0.71
C ARG A 113 9.03 -12.92 0.71
N LYS A 114 8.67 -13.63 1.78
CA LYS A 114 7.34 -14.25 1.92
C LYS A 114 6.22 -13.21 1.77
N PHE A 115 6.38 -12.03 2.36
CA PHE A 115 5.37 -10.97 2.35
C PHE A 115 5.38 -10.16 1.04
N LEU A 116 6.56 -9.97 0.45
CA LEU A 116 6.64 -9.42 -0.90
C LEU A 116 5.89 -10.29 -1.92
N ARG A 117 5.97 -11.63 -1.79
CA ARG A 117 5.18 -12.55 -2.62
C ARG A 117 3.69 -12.35 -2.40
N GLN A 118 3.25 -12.20 -1.15
CA GLN A 118 1.86 -11.95 -0.81
C GLN A 118 1.37 -10.63 -1.42
N GLY A 119 2.10 -9.55 -1.24
CA GLY A 119 1.77 -8.26 -1.85
C GLY A 119 1.74 -8.32 -3.38
N VAL A 120 2.69 -9.01 -4.01
CA VAL A 120 2.69 -9.15 -5.46
C VAL A 120 1.46 -9.89 -5.98
N VAL A 121 1.00 -10.96 -5.32
CA VAL A 121 -0.14 -11.73 -5.83
C VAL A 121 -1.50 -11.09 -5.54
N SER A 122 -1.59 -10.21 -4.56
CA SER A 122 -2.84 -9.54 -4.15
C SER A 122 -3.18 -8.29 -4.94
N HIS A 123 -2.27 -7.78 -5.79
CA HIS A 123 -2.48 -6.52 -6.51
C HIS A 123 -2.58 -6.71 -8.01
N PRO A 124 -3.62 -6.16 -8.68
CA PRO A 124 -3.79 -6.26 -10.13
C PRO A 124 -2.77 -5.44 -10.93
N SER A 125 -2.16 -4.45 -10.32
CA SER A 125 -1.15 -3.57 -10.94
C SER A 125 0.04 -3.37 -10.02
N ILE A 126 1.22 -3.19 -10.61
CA ILE A 126 2.47 -2.93 -9.90
C ILE A 126 3.10 -1.65 -10.44
N PHE A 127 3.38 -0.72 -9.54
CA PHE A 127 4.16 0.49 -9.81
C PHE A 127 5.59 0.27 -9.34
N MET A 128 6.55 0.51 -10.22
CA MET A 128 7.97 0.35 -9.94
C MET A 128 8.65 1.69 -9.67
N ASN A 129 8.23 2.75 -10.38
CA ASN A 129 8.66 4.12 -10.20
C ASN A 129 7.70 5.09 -10.93
N GLN A 130 8.03 6.37 -11.01
CA GLN A 130 7.19 7.40 -11.62
C GLN A 130 6.84 7.17 -13.09
N THR A 131 7.64 6.38 -13.81
CA THR A 131 7.49 6.17 -15.26
C THR A 131 7.18 4.72 -15.63
N LEU A 132 7.29 3.79 -14.70
CA LEU A 132 7.19 2.37 -14.96
C LEU A 132 6.12 1.71 -14.10
N SER A 133 5.06 1.26 -14.73
CA SER A 133 3.99 0.46 -14.14
C SER A 133 3.63 -0.70 -15.07
N MET A 134 3.01 -1.73 -14.53
CA MET A 134 2.57 -2.87 -15.31
C MET A 134 1.31 -3.51 -14.74
N ILE A 135 0.49 -4.10 -15.60
CA ILE A 135 -0.54 -5.05 -15.19
C ILE A 135 0.17 -6.30 -14.65
N ASN A 136 -0.27 -6.77 -13.50
CA ASN A 136 0.38 -7.87 -12.82
C ASN A 136 -0.06 -9.23 -13.38
N PRO A 137 0.80 -9.97 -14.10
CA PRO A 137 0.45 -11.26 -14.69
C PRO A 137 0.33 -12.39 -13.66
N VAL A 138 0.82 -12.19 -12.44
CA VAL A 138 0.78 -13.18 -11.36
C VAL A 138 -0.29 -12.88 -10.30
N TYR A 139 -1.10 -11.86 -10.54
CA TYR A 139 -2.24 -11.52 -9.69
C TYR A 139 -3.19 -12.71 -9.52
N ARG A 140 -3.68 -12.90 -8.30
CA ARG A 140 -4.64 -13.95 -7.94
C ARG A 140 -5.81 -13.36 -7.19
N TYR A 141 -7.01 -13.72 -7.61
CA TYR A 141 -8.23 -13.46 -6.86
C TYR A 141 -8.25 -14.25 -5.55
N SER A 142 -8.87 -13.71 -4.51
CA SER A 142 -8.96 -14.31 -3.17
C SER A 142 -9.38 -15.81 -3.16
N ASP A 143 -10.30 -16.19 -4.02
CA ASP A 143 -10.83 -17.54 -4.11
C ASP A 143 -9.83 -18.60 -4.61
N SER A 144 -8.73 -18.16 -5.23
CA SER A 144 -7.70 -19.07 -5.81
C SER A 144 -6.49 -19.30 -4.90
N PHE A 145 -6.50 -18.76 -3.70
CA PHE A 145 -5.30 -18.63 -2.86
C PHE A 145 -4.86 -19.90 -2.12
N ALA A 146 -5.76 -20.83 -1.87
CA ALA A 146 -5.41 -22.12 -1.28
C ALA A 146 -4.37 -22.88 -2.10
N SER A 147 -4.22 -22.55 -3.40
CA SER A 147 -3.24 -23.15 -4.32
C SER A 147 -1.93 -22.35 -4.50
N ALA A 148 -1.83 -21.15 -3.97
CA ALA A 148 -0.70 -20.23 -4.27
C ALA A 148 0.60 -20.53 -3.51
N GLN A 149 0.62 -21.51 -2.60
CA GLN A 149 1.88 -21.95 -1.97
C GLN A 149 2.81 -22.70 -2.93
N SER A 150 2.31 -23.14 -4.09
CA SER A 150 3.06 -23.96 -5.06
C SER A 150 3.91 -23.18 -6.07
N GLY A 151 3.82 -21.86 -6.13
CA GLY A 151 4.50 -21.01 -7.13
C GLY A 151 5.66 -20.16 -6.62
N ALA A 152 6.25 -20.46 -5.46
CA ALA A 152 7.28 -19.63 -4.85
C ALA A 152 8.51 -19.32 -5.73
N PRO A 153 9.08 -20.26 -6.51
CA PRO A 153 10.22 -19.97 -7.40
C PRO A 153 9.88 -19.02 -8.55
N GLU A 154 8.70 -19.17 -9.15
CA GLU A 154 8.20 -18.30 -10.22
C GLU A 154 7.94 -16.88 -9.70
N LEU A 155 7.35 -16.75 -8.51
CA LEU A 155 7.13 -15.46 -7.87
C LEU A 155 8.45 -14.78 -7.50
N ASP A 156 9.43 -15.51 -6.99
CA ASP A 156 10.76 -14.95 -6.72
C ASP A 156 11.46 -14.50 -8.00
N SER A 157 11.36 -15.26 -9.07
CA SER A 157 11.89 -14.88 -10.38
C SER A 157 11.19 -13.63 -10.91
N PHE A 158 9.89 -13.51 -10.71
CA PHE A 158 9.13 -12.32 -11.09
C PHE A 158 9.54 -11.09 -10.27
N ILE A 159 9.64 -11.21 -8.96
CA ILE A 159 10.12 -10.14 -8.06
C ILE A 159 11.53 -9.70 -8.47
N ASN A 160 12.44 -10.63 -8.72
CA ASN A 160 13.80 -10.29 -9.14
C ASN A 160 13.81 -9.49 -10.44
N ARG A 161 12.99 -9.85 -11.43
CA ARG A 161 12.86 -9.07 -12.69
C ARG A 161 12.31 -7.65 -12.45
N ILE A 162 11.39 -7.48 -11.49
CA ILE A 162 10.91 -6.14 -11.10
C ILE A 162 12.07 -5.31 -10.55
N LEU A 163 12.86 -5.88 -9.64
CA LEU A 163 14.01 -5.22 -9.02
C LEU A 163 15.09 -4.83 -10.03
N GLU A 164 15.41 -5.72 -10.95
CA GLU A 164 16.36 -5.45 -12.04
C GLU A 164 15.88 -4.27 -12.91
N ARG A 165 14.61 -4.22 -13.28
CA ARG A 165 14.04 -3.12 -14.04
C ARG A 165 14.03 -1.81 -13.27
N GLN A 166 13.76 -1.86 -11.98
CA GLN A 166 13.75 -0.69 -11.11
C GLN A 166 15.16 -0.08 -11.01
N SER A 167 16.19 -0.90 -10.80
CA SER A 167 17.59 -0.45 -10.74
C SER A 167 18.11 0.11 -12.06
N MET A 168 17.59 -0.36 -13.20
CA MET A 168 17.95 0.16 -14.53
C MET A 168 17.25 1.49 -14.87
N ALA A 169 16.10 1.77 -14.22
CA ALA A 169 15.30 2.96 -14.50
C ALA A 169 15.64 4.15 -13.58
N GLU A 170 16.38 3.92 -12.50
CA GLU A 170 16.94 5.02 -11.71
C GLU A 170 18.05 5.71 -12.53
N PRO A 171 17.88 7.01 -12.88
CA PRO A 171 19.01 7.74 -13.47
C PRO A 171 20.13 7.70 -12.44
N GLN A 172 21.31 7.22 -12.84
CA GLN A 172 22.52 7.37 -12.05
C GLN A 172 22.70 8.88 -11.85
N ASN A 173 22.23 9.41 -10.73
CA ASN A 173 22.58 10.74 -10.27
C ASN A 173 24.07 10.70 -9.98
N LEU A 174 24.87 10.90 -11.01
CA LEU A 174 26.28 11.19 -10.94
C LEU A 174 26.43 12.56 -10.29
N THR A 175 26.86 12.52 -9.04
CA THR A 175 27.63 13.51 -8.25
C THR A 175 27.48 14.97 -8.64
#